data_6723dcc3b4a5ad387f564e399cb933de
#
_entry.id   6723dcc3b4a5ad387f564e399cb933de
#
_cell.length_a   1.000
_cell.length_b   1.000
_cell.length_c   1.000
_cell.angle_alpha   90.00
_cell.angle_beta   90.00
_cell.angle_gamma   90.00
#
_symmetry.space_group_name_H-M   'P 1'
#
loop_
_entity.id
_entity.type
_entity.pdbx_description
1 polymer ?
#
loop_
_entity_poly.entity_id
_entity_poly.type
_entity_poly.pdbx_seq_one_letter_code
_entity_poly.pdbx_strand_id
1 'polypeptide(L)'
;MDIFDLKICFYFTVLLSLNIFSQTKTDGWEEGSRYNKLFSNKIDTLSGVVIKVSHSTPMQGMAEGIELEVQSGKDTVTVQLCPKWMAEYLSLNIQPKDEVVIEGCKAVCKGTHIFMASKLTANTIILQLRDDKGIPIWDRLR
;
A
#
# COMPACT_ATOMS: atom_id res chain seq x y z
N MET A 1 -53.72 0.46 1.75
CA MET A 1 -53.00 1.53 2.42
C MET A 1 -51.66 1.11 2.98
N ASP A 2 -51.66 0.05 3.72
CA ASP A 2 -50.43 -0.44 4.35
C ASP A 2 -49.39 -0.95 3.36
N ILE A 3 -49.86 -1.39 2.19
CA ILE A 3 -48.98 -1.83 1.11
C ILE A 3 -48.10 -0.67 0.58
N PHE A 4 -48.66 0.53 0.59
CA PHE A 4 -47.94 1.73 0.13
C PHE A 4 -46.78 2.09 1.07
N ASP A 5 -47.01 2.01 2.37
CA ASP A 5 -46.02 2.31 3.38
C ASP A 5 -44.90 1.26 3.40
N LEU A 6 -45.24 0.00 3.16
CA LEU A 6 -44.29 -1.09 3.05
C LEU A 6 -43.32 -0.89 1.90
N LYS A 7 -43.81 -0.40 0.76
CA LYS A 7 -42.95 -0.13 -0.39
C LYS A 7 -41.98 0.99 -0.11
N ILE A 8 -42.40 2.03 0.56
CA ILE A 8 -41.54 3.18 0.91
C ILE A 8 -40.44 2.75 1.87
N CYS A 9 -40.77 1.95 2.88
CA CYS A 9 -39.80 1.43 3.81
C CYS A 9 -38.75 0.55 3.12
N PHE A 10 -39.19 -0.24 2.16
CA PHE A 10 -38.29 -1.12 1.41
C PHE A 10 -37.26 -0.31 0.61
N TYR A 11 -37.68 0.72 -0.09
CA TYR A 11 -36.75 1.60 -0.84
C TYR A 11 -35.74 2.30 0.06
N PHE A 12 -36.21 2.73 1.22
CA PHE A 12 -35.32 3.39 2.18
C PHE A 12 -34.21 2.47 2.69
N THR A 13 -34.53 1.21 2.95
CA THR A 13 -33.59 0.21 3.39
C THR A 13 -32.52 -0.07 2.33
N VAL A 14 -32.91 -0.14 1.06
CA VAL A 14 -31.98 -0.35 -0.05
C VAL A 14 -30.98 0.81 -0.18
N LEU A 15 -31.45 2.04 -0.04
CA LEU A 15 -30.58 3.22 -0.09
C LEU A 15 -29.55 3.24 1.04
N LEU A 16 -29.93 2.85 2.24
CA LEU A 16 -29.01 2.74 3.36
C LEU A 16 -27.94 1.69 3.12
N SER A 17 -28.31 0.57 2.51
CA SER A 17 -27.36 -0.49 2.18
C SER A 17 -26.31 0.01 1.19
N LEU A 18 -26.68 0.79 0.20
CA LEU A 18 -25.76 1.37 -0.77
C LEU A 18 -24.79 2.35 -0.12
N ASN A 19 -25.26 3.15 0.83
CA ASN A 19 -24.40 4.08 1.55
C ASN A 19 -23.34 3.37 2.40
N ILE A 20 -23.71 2.30 3.06
CA ILE A 20 -22.78 1.49 3.85
C ILE A 20 -21.71 0.89 2.94
N PHE A 21 -22.09 0.42 1.76
CA PHE A 21 -21.16 -0.19 0.82
C PHE A 21 -20.10 0.79 0.32
N SER A 22 -20.47 2.06 0.09
CA SER A 22 -19.52 3.07 -0.39
C SER A 22 -18.51 3.50 0.66
N GLN A 23 -18.74 3.24 1.95
CA GLN A 23 -17.85 3.63 3.05
C GLN A 23 -16.71 2.63 3.31
N THR A 24 -16.73 1.45 2.67
CA THR A 24 -15.77 0.37 2.94
C THR A 24 -14.54 0.41 2.06
N LYS A 25 -14.35 1.45 1.24
CA LYS A 25 -13.28 1.50 0.23
C LYS A 25 -11.99 2.17 0.67
N THR A 26 -11.95 2.79 1.86
CA THR A 26 -10.76 3.48 2.33
C THR A 26 -10.01 2.61 3.33
N ASP A 27 -8.78 2.28 3.00
CA ASP A 27 -7.90 1.45 3.84
C ASP A 27 -6.63 2.17 4.27
N GLY A 28 -6.51 3.46 3.98
CA GLY A 28 -5.34 4.28 4.29
C GLY A 28 -4.26 4.26 3.22
N TRP A 29 -4.38 3.40 2.22
CA TRP A 29 -3.41 3.27 1.14
C TRP A 29 -3.79 4.08 -0.10
N GLU A 30 -4.97 4.67 -0.13
CA GLU A 30 -5.45 5.44 -1.27
C GLU A 30 -4.63 6.71 -1.50
N GLU A 31 -4.64 7.19 -2.75
CA GLU A 31 -4.05 8.47 -3.09
C GLU A 31 -4.66 9.58 -2.23
N GLY A 32 -3.83 10.48 -1.73
CA GLY A 32 -4.29 11.56 -0.87
C GLY A 32 -4.40 11.19 0.60
N SER A 33 -4.18 9.93 0.98
CA SER A 33 -4.11 9.54 2.38
C SER A 33 -2.92 10.20 3.08
N ARG A 34 -2.98 10.28 4.41
CA ARG A 34 -1.88 10.85 5.19
C ARG A 34 -0.57 10.11 4.93
N TYR A 35 -0.63 8.79 4.77
CA TYR A 35 0.54 7.97 4.47
C TYR A 35 1.13 8.33 3.10
N ASN A 36 0.30 8.37 2.06
CA ASN A 36 0.79 8.64 0.71
C ASN A 36 1.32 10.06 0.53
N LYS A 37 0.90 11.00 1.36
CA LYS A 37 1.45 12.37 1.36
C LYS A 37 2.89 12.45 1.83
N LEU A 38 3.40 11.40 2.47
CA LEU A 38 4.81 11.33 2.86
C LEU A 38 5.73 11.07 1.67
N PHE A 39 5.19 10.55 0.58
CA PHE A 39 5.99 10.27 -0.61
C PHE A 39 6.39 11.58 -1.30
N SER A 40 7.66 11.70 -1.62
CA SER A 40 8.22 12.86 -2.31
C SER A 40 8.89 12.45 -3.62
N ASN A 41 9.09 13.42 -4.52
CA ASN A 41 9.72 13.18 -5.80
C ASN A 41 11.26 13.11 -5.73
N LYS A 42 11.82 13.14 -4.54
CA LYS A 42 13.26 12.95 -4.33
C LYS A 42 13.57 11.46 -4.35
N ILE A 43 13.71 10.91 -5.53
CA ILE A 43 13.88 9.47 -5.73
C ILE A 43 15.34 9.09 -5.53
N ASP A 44 15.54 8.11 -4.66
CA ASP A 44 16.82 7.45 -4.43
C ASP A 44 16.75 6.01 -4.91
N THR A 45 17.92 5.41 -5.09
CA THR A 45 18.04 3.99 -5.42
C THR A 45 18.69 3.26 -4.25
N LEU A 46 18.04 2.18 -3.81
CA LEU A 46 18.53 1.32 -2.74
C LEU A 46 18.82 -0.06 -3.32
N SER A 47 20.06 -0.52 -3.17
CA SER A 47 20.46 -1.87 -3.59
C SER A 47 20.88 -2.66 -2.36
N GLY A 48 20.42 -3.89 -2.26
CA GLY A 48 20.78 -4.71 -1.13
C GLY A 48 20.13 -6.10 -1.17
N VAL A 49 20.15 -6.74 -0.02
CA VAL A 49 19.64 -8.09 0.17
C VAL A 49 18.52 -8.05 1.20
N VAL A 50 17.41 -8.69 0.89
CA VAL A 50 16.29 -8.81 1.82
C VAL A 50 16.70 -9.72 2.98
N ILE A 51 16.55 -9.23 4.21
CA ILE A 51 16.82 -10.03 5.40
C ILE A 51 15.54 -10.44 6.12
N LYS A 52 14.43 -9.72 5.90
CA LYS A 52 13.15 -10.04 6.51
C LYS A 52 12.01 -9.52 5.65
N VAL A 53 10.95 -10.30 5.56
CA VAL A 53 9.67 -9.91 4.96
C VAL A 53 8.60 -9.99 6.02
N SER A 54 7.84 -8.92 6.22
CA SER A 54 6.80 -8.89 7.23
C SER A 54 5.58 -8.10 6.76
N HIS A 55 4.50 -8.24 7.50
CA HIS A 55 3.31 -7.42 7.32
C HIS A 55 3.30 -6.37 8.43
N SER A 56 2.99 -5.13 8.07
CA SER A 56 2.93 -4.05 9.04
C SER A 56 1.85 -3.06 8.66
N THR A 57 1.40 -2.33 9.65
CA THR A 57 0.47 -1.22 9.47
C THR A 57 1.28 0.07 9.60
N PRO A 58 1.51 0.81 8.49
CA PRO A 58 2.36 2.00 8.54
C PRO A 58 1.85 3.09 9.47
N MET A 59 0.54 3.27 9.50
CA MET A 59 -0.13 4.20 10.41
C MET A 59 -1.36 3.53 11.01
N GLN A 60 -1.75 3.99 12.19
CA GLN A 60 -2.93 3.48 12.86
C GLN A 60 -4.17 3.63 11.96
N GLY A 61 -4.98 2.58 11.90
CA GLY A 61 -6.20 2.57 11.11
C GLY A 61 -6.03 2.15 9.66
N MET A 62 -4.80 1.96 9.19
CA MET A 62 -4.54 1.44 7.85
C MET A 62 -4.65 -0.07 7.81
N ALA A 63 -4.98 -0.60 6.62
CA ALA A 63 -4.82 -2.02 6.35
C ALA A 63 -3.33 -2.42 6.34
N GLU A 64 -3.05 -3.70 6.54
CA GLU A 64 -1.68 -4.20 6.52
C GLU A 64 -1.02 -4.02 5.16
N GLY A 65 0.28 -3.78 5.18
CA GLY A 65 1.12 -3.71 4.01
C GLY A 65 2.31 -4.65 4.11
N ILE A 66 3.03 -4.76 3.02
CA ILE A 66 4.27 -5.54 2.94
C ILE A 66 5.44 -4.63 3.28
N GLU A 67 6.23 -5.08 4.24
CA GLU A 67 7.43 -4.39 4.69
C GLU A 67 8.63 -5.31 4.53
N LEU A 68 9.72 -4.76 4.01
CA LEU A 68 10.98 -5.46 3.88
C LEU A 68 12.01 -4.82 4.78
N GLU A 69 12.90 -5.63 5.35
CA GLU A 69 14.16 -5.14 5.86
C GLU A 69 15.25 -5.52 4.86
N VAL A 70 15.98 -4.52 4.38
CA VAL A 70 16.99 -4.67 3.33
C VAL A 70 18.34 -4.28 3.90
N GLN A 71 19.30 -5.18 3.80
CA GLN A 71 20.67 -4.90 4.15
C GLN A 71 21.36 -4.27 2.95
N SER A 72 21.76 -2.99 3.09
CA SER A 72 22.46 -2.25 2.08
C SER A 72 23.78 -1.77 2.66
N GLY A 73 24.87 -2.42 2.28
CA GLY A 73 26.18 -2.15 2.88
C GLY A 73 26.13 -2.44 4.39
N LYS A 74 26.40 -1.43 5.19
CA LYS A 74 26.38 -1.55 6.66
C LYS A 74 25.00 -1.22 7.26
N ASP A 75 24.08 -0.70 6.45
CA ASP A 75 22.80 -0.20 6.93
C ASP A 75 21.69 -1.21 6.69
N THR A 76 20.76 -1.27 7.64
CA THR A 76 19.50 -1.99 7.47
C THR A 76 18.41 -0.96 7.24
N VAL A 77 17.71 -1.06 6.12
CA VAL A 77 16.70 -0.10 5.71
C VAL A 77 15.33 -0.76 5.74
N THR A 78 14.37 -0.11 6.37
CA THR A 78 12.98 -0.54 6.37
C THR A 78 12.30 -0.01 5.14
N VAL A 79 11.84 -0.90 4.26
CA VAL A 79 11.19 -0.57 2.99
C VAL A 79 9.74 -0.93 3.05
N GLN A 80 8.87 0.01 2.71
CA GLN A 80 7.44 -0.24 2.59
C GLN A 80 7.06 -0.33 1.13
N LEU A 81 6.46 -1.44 0.75
CA LEU A 81 6.15 -1.74 -0.65
C LEU A 81 4.74 -1.32 -1.04
N CYS A 82 3.73 -2.01 -0.54
CA CYS A 82 2.37 -1.91 -1.04
C CYS A 82 1.39 -2.51 -0.05
N PRO A 83 0.07 -2.30 -0.23
CA PRO A 83 -0.92 -3.01 0.56
C PRO A 83 -0.77 -4.53 0.40
N LYS A 84 -1.05 -5.24 1.47
CA LYS A 84 -1.00 -6.71 1.48
C LYS A 84 -1.91 -7.30 0.40
N TRP A 85 -3.12 -6.75 0.23
CA TRP A 85 -4.07 -7.27 -0.77
C TRP A 85 -3.52 -7.16 -2.19
N MET A 86 -2.72 -6.12 -2.49
CA MET A 86 -2.08 -6.00 -3.79
C MET A 86 -1.01 -7.07 -4.00
N ALA A 87 -0.19 -7.31 -2.97
CA ALA A 87 0.83 -8.35 -3.04
C ALA A 87 0.22 -9.74 -3.26
N GLU A 88 -0.92 -10.01 -2.62
CA GLU A 88 -1.66 -11.26 -2.82
C GLU A 88 -2.23 -11.34 -4.24
N TYR A 89 -2.82 -10.26 -4.73
CA TYR A 89 -3.37 -10.19 -6.08
C TYR A 89 -2.30 -10.47 -7.14
N LEU A 90 -1.09 -9.95 -6.93
CA LEU A 90 0.02 -10.12 -7.87
C LEU A 90 0.81 -11.40 -7.63
N SER A 91 0.48 -12.17 -6.62
CA SER A 91 1.26 -13.35 -6.19
C SER A 91 2.73 -12.99 -5.97
N LEU A 92 2.97 -11.86 -5.34
CA LEU A 92 4.31 -11.36 -5.09
C LEU A 92 5.07 -12.28 -4.14
N ASN A 93 6.21 -12.77 -4.58
CA ASN A 93 7.01 -13.72 -3.84
C ASN A 93 8.43 -13.18 -3.62
N ILE A 94 8.57 -12.30 -2.64
CA ILE A 94 9.86 -11.78 -2.20
C ILE A 94 10.24 -12.53 -0.92
N GLN A 95 11.46 -13.02 -0.87
CA GLN A 95 11.93 -13.85 0.24
C GLN A 95 13.26 -13.31 0.81
N PRO A 96 13.57 -13.66 2.06
CA PRO A 96 14.91 -13.40 2.60
C PRO A 96 15.98 -13.99 1.69
N LYS A 97 17.10 -13.28 1.58
CA LYS A 97 18.24 -13.54 0.70
C LYS A 97 18.06 -13.09 -0.74
N ASP A 98 16.88 -12.65 -1.15
CA ASP A 98 16.69 -12.08 -2.48
C ASP A 98 17.48 -10.78 -2.61
N GLU A 99 18.15 -10.62 -3.75
CA GLU A 99 18.81 -9.38 -4.11
C GLU A 99 17.79 -8.45 -4.74
N VAL A 100 17.75 -7.20 -4.28
CA VAL A 100 16.77 -6.22 -4.73
C VAL A 100 17.43 -4.91 -5.09
N VAL A 101 16.83 -4.23 -6.07
CA VAL A 101 17.10 -2.83 -6.39
C VAL A 101 15.77 -2.12 -6.28
N ILE A 102 15.71 -1.12 -5.43
CA ILE A 102 14.46 -0.43 -5.10
C ILE A 102 14.65 1.06 -5.34
N GLU A 103 13.78 1.64 -6.16
CA GLU A 103 13.68 3.07 -6.32
C GLU A 103 12.55 3.58 -5.43
N GLY A 104 12.76 4.69 -4.79
CA GLY A 104 11.76 5.25 -3.90
C GLY A 104 12.28 6.48 -3.18
N CYS A 105 11.63 6.87 -2.12
CA CYS A 105 12.03 8.03 -1.35
C CYS A 105 12.14 7.71 0.14
N LYS A 106 13.03 8.44 0.80
CA LYS A 106 13.13 8.40 2.26
C LYS A 106 12.00 9.23 2.86
N ALA A 107 11.43 8.74 3.94
CA ALA A 107 10.38 9.44 4.65
C ALA A 107 10.50 9.15 6.14
N VAL A 108 9.82 9.96 6.94
CA VAL A 108 9.70 9.72 8.37
C VAL A 108 8.23 9.52 8.69
N CYS A 109 7.90 8.37 9.25
CA CYS A 109 6.55 8.02 9.63
C CYS A 109 6.53 7.75 11.13
N LYS A 110 5.83 8.59 11.88
CA LYS A 110 5.74 8.50 13.36
C LYS A 110 7.12 8.40 14.03
N GLY A 111 8.06 9.22 13.59
CA GLY A 111 9.41 9.24 14.13
C GLY A 111 10.32 8.13 13.64
N THR A 112 9.83 7.22 12.81
CA THR A 112 10.60 6.12 12.26
C THR A 112 10.99 6.41 10.82
N HIS A 113 12.27 6.22 10.49
CA HIS A 113 12.77 6.36 9.12
C HIS A 113 12.37 5.16 8.30
N ILE A 114 11.75 5.43 7.16
CA ILE A 114 11.31 4.40 6.21
C ILE A 114 11.75 4.77 4.79
N PHE A 115 11.75 3.77 3.92
CA PHE A 115 11.96 3.96 2.49
C PHE A 115 10.67 3.52 1.78
N MET A 116 10.01 4.47 1.13
CA MET A 116 8.75 4.20 0.41
C MET A 116 9.09 3.85 -1.03
N ALA A 117 8.82 2.60 -1.41
CA ALA A 117 9.19 2.10 -2.73
C ALA A 117 8.27 2.62 -3.82
N SER A 118 8.84 3.02 -4.95
CA SER A 118 8.10 3.33 -6.17
C SER A 118 8.29 2.26 -7.25
N LYS A 119 9.43 1.55 -7.21
CA LYS A 119 9.73 0.48 -8.16
C LYS A 119 10.65 -0.53 -7.48
N LEU A 120 10.35 -1.80 -7.68
CA LEU A 120 11.14 -2.90 -7.14
C LEU A 120 11.62 -3.78 -8.29
N THR A 121 12.91 -4.07 -8.30
CA THR A 121 13.50 -5.07 -9.19
C THR A 121 14.09 -6.18 -8.33
N ALA A 122 13.60 -7.40 -8.52
CA ALA A 122 14.06 -8.57 -7.77
C ALA A 122 14.05 -9.78 -8.70
N ASN A 123 15.18 -10.51 -8.76
CA ASN A 123 15.31 -11.66 -9.65
C ASN A 123 15.02 -11.25 -11.10
N THR A 124 13.97 -11.83 -11.70
CA THR A 124 13.53 -11.50 -13.07
C THR A 124 12.28 -10.60 -13.07
N ILE A 125 11.88 -10.09 -11.92
CA ILE A 125 10.64 -9.33 -11.77
C ILE A 125 10.94 -7.85 -11.64
N ILE A 126 10.21 -7.03 -12.39
CA ILE A 126 10.19 -5.57 -12.22
C ILE A 126 8.76 -5.19 -11.84
N LEU A 127 8.62 -4.59 -10.68
CA LEU A 127 7.31 -4.21 -10.16
C LEU A 127 7.23 -2.70 -9.99
N GLN A 128 6.37 -2.07 -10.76
CA GLN A 128 6.08 -0.66 -10.63
C GLN A 128 5.00 -0.48 -9.56
N LEU A 129 5.30 0.26 -8.51
CA LEU A 129 4.39 0.50 -7.39
C LEU A 129 3.76 1.89 -7.42
N ARG A 130 4.46 2.85 -7.99
CA ARG A 130 3.96 4.21 -8.17
C ARG A 130 4.34 4.69 -9.56
N ASP A 131 3.55 5.59 -10.11
CA ASP A 131 3.90 6.19 -11.39
C ASP A 131 4.93 7.31 -11.20
N ASP A 132 5.31 7.98 -12.28
CA ASP A 132 6.30 9.06 -12.28
C ASP A 132 5.86 10.30 -11.50
N LYS A 133 4.58 10.43 -11.19
CA LYS A 133 4.04 11.48 -10.33
C LYS A 133 3.95 11.05 -8.86
N GLY A 134 4.32 9.81 -8.54
CA GLY A 134 4.23 9.28 -7.21
C GLY A 134 2.86 8.71 -6.85
N ILE A 135 1.94 8.64 -7.80
CA ILE A 135 0.59 8.13 -7.57
C ILE A 135 0.63 6.61 -7.45
N PRO A 136 0.03 6.04 -6.40
CA PRO A 136 0.03 4.59 -6.21
C PRO A 136 -0.71 3.87 -7.34
N ILE A 137 -0.08 2.84 -7.88
CA ILE A 137 -0.70 2.04 -8.94
C ILE A 137 -1.88 1.24 -8.42
N TRP A 138 -1.85 0.86 -7.14
CA TRP A 138 -2.95 0.08 -6.57
C TRP A 138 -4.29 0.80 -6.55
N ASP A 139 -4.30 2.11 -6.65
CA ASP A 139 -5.57 2.85 -6.77
C ASP A 139 -6.33 2.49 -8.04
N ARG A 140 -5.61 2.08 -9.08
CA ARG A 140 -6.22 1.66 -10.35
C ARG A 140 -6.74 0.21 -10.32
N LEU A 141 -6.34 -0.54 -9.28
CA LEU A 141 -6.71 -1.96 -9.14
C LEU A 141 -7.92 -2.16 -8.24
N ARG A 142 -8.43 -1.10 -7.63
CA ARG A 142 -9.58 -1.18 -6.73
C ARG A 142 -10.90 -1.31 -7.47
#